data_db9a487ccc274bb714afb583e02201b7
#
_entry.id   db9a487ccc274bb714afb583e02201b7
#
_cell.length_a   1.000
_cell.length_b   1.000
_cell.length_c   1.000
_cell.angle_alpha   90.00
_cell.angle_beta   90.00
_cell.angle_gamma   90.00
#
_symmetry.space_group_name_H-M   'P 1'
#
loop_
_entity.id
_entity.type
_entity.pdbx_description
1 polymer ?
#
loop_
_entity_poly.entity_id
_entity_poly.type
_entity_poly.pdbx_seq_one_letter_code
_entity_poly.pdbx_strand_id
1 'polypeptide(L)'
;MDGIHDLGGRQGFGPVRHAPDARSFHAAWEVRANALYSLAVKLGVFNMDEYRHAIERMEPRHYLSASYYERSLTGLATLCVEKGLLTRDELEARAGGGFPLALPGTTGRTNVDGRERFLPGDAVRVRSDFVPGHVRMPGYIRGRAGVVVSESPAYPFPDAHAHRVEADDEPTYDVRFRSEELWPDGADAALVHVGVFQSYLERIA
;
A
#
# COMPACT_ATOMS: atom_id res chain seq x y z
N MET A 1 -0.85 2.88 7.39
CA MET A 1 -1.66 2.38 8.53
C MET A 1 -1.45 0.89 8.70
N ASP A 2 -1.59 0.40 9.91
CA ASP A 2 -1.56 -1.02 10.17
C ASP A 2 -2.96 -1.60 9.99
N GLY A 3 -3.07 -2.70 9.27
CA GLY A 3 -4.36 -3.29 8.95
C GLY A 3 -4.24 -4.69 8.37
N ILE A 4 -5.38 -5.30 8.09
CA ILE A 4 -5.47 -6.66 7.56
C ILE A 4 -4.90 -6.84 6.15
N HIS A 5 -4.63 -5.74 5.45
CA HIS A 5 -3.96 -5.74 4.14
C HIS A 5 -2.46 -6.03 4.26
N ASP A 6 -1.85 -5.81 5.44
CA ASP A 6 -0.46 -6.19 5.71
C ASP A 6 -0.42 -7.58 6.35
N LEU A 7 -0.14 -8.59 5.53
CA LEU A 7 -0.07 -9.99 5.97
C LEU A 7 1.21 -10.32 6.73
N GLY A 8 2.12 -9.36 6.94
CA GLY A 8 3.36 -9.53 7.69
C GLY A 8 4.35 -10.49 7.04
N GLY A 9 4.23 -10.77 5.75
CA GLY A 9 5.06 -11.73 5.03
C GLY A 9 4.91 -13.17 5.52
N ARG A 10 3.83 -13.49 6.25
CA ARG A 10 3.62 -14.82 6.86
C ARG A 10 3.34 -15.87 5.80
N GLN A 11 3.79 -17.10 6.10
CA GLN A 11 3.45 -18.30 5.34
C GLN A 11 2.08 -18.85 5.79
N GLY A 12 1.58 -19.89 5.10
CA GLY A 12 0.35 -20.59 5.48
C GLY A 12 -0.83 -20.38 4.54
N PHE A 13 -0.63 -19.61 3.44
CA PHE A 13 -1.65 -19.38 2.42
C PHE A 13 -1.66 -20.45 1.30
N GLY A 14 -0.86 -21.51 1.49
CA GLY A 14 -0.71 -22.60 0.53
C GLY A 14 0.19 -22.24 -0.68
N PRO A 15 0.38 -23.19 -1.59
CA PRO A 15 1.22 -22.98 -2.77
C PRO A 15 0.57 -21.99 -3.75
N VAL A 16 1.40 -21.22 -4.43
CA VAL A 16 0.95 -20.40 -5.55
C VAL A 16 0.41 -21.30 -6.65
N ARG A 17 -0.86 -21.14 -6.98
CA ARG A 17 -1.50 -21.87 -8.07
C ARG A 17 -1.43 -21.04 -9.34
N HIS A 18 -0.64 -21.51 -10.30
CA HIS A 18 -0.57 -20.92 -11.61
C HIS A 18 -1.43 -21.74 -12.59
N ALA A 19 -2.44 -21.09 -13.19
CA ALA A 19 -3.21 -21.67 -14.27
C ALA A 19 -2.83 -20.92 -15.56
N PRO A 20 -2.23 -21.60 -16.57
CA PRO A 20 -1.79 -20.94 -17.80
C PRO A 20 -2.90 -20.18 -18.52
N ASP A 21 -4.14 -20.68 -18.42
CA ASP A 21 -5.33 -20.10 -19.07
C ASP A 21 -6.16 -19.21 -18.14
N ALA A 22 -5.61 -18.81 -16.97
CA ALA A 22 -6.32 -17.95 -16.03
C ALA A 22 -6.61 -16.59 -16.67
N ARG A 23 -7.89 -16.23 -16.70
CA ARG A 23 -8.32 -14.91 -17.18
C ARG A 23 -8.07 -13.87 -16.12
N SER A 24 -7.52 -12.72 -16.51
CA SER A 24 -7.34 -11.58 -15.61
C SER A 24 -8.68 -10.97 -15.15
N PHE A 25 -9.73 -11.12 -15.98
CA PHE A 25 -11.09 -10.66 -15.68
C PHE A 25 -12.07 -11.81 -15.86
N HIS A 26 -12.95 -11.99 -14.88
CA HIS A 26 -13.94 -13.06 -14.86
C HIS A 26 -15.32 -12.57 -15.34
N ALA A 27 -15.56 -11.25 -15.24
CA ALA A 27 -16.83 -10.62 -15.62
C ALA A 27 -16.61 -9.24 -16.26
N ALA A 28 -17.56 -8.80 -17.08
CA ALA A 28 -17.48 -7.53 -17.81
C ALA A 28 -17.43 -6.29 -16.87
N TRP A 29 -17.99 -6.38 -15.67
CA TRP A 29 -17.94 -5.30 -14.71
C TRP A 29 -16.53 -5.08 -14.14
N GLU A 30 -15.73 -6.14 -14.00
CA GLU A 30 -14.35 -6.06 -13.53
C GLU A 30 -13.47 -5.25 -14.49
N VAL A 31 -13.64 -5.47 -15.80
CA VAL A 31 -12.98 -4.67 -16.85
C VAL A 31 -13.37 -3.20 -16.71
N ARG A 32 -14.67 -2.92 -16.49
CA ARG A 32 -15.16 -1.54 -16.33
C ARG A 32 -14.61 -0.89 -15.08
N ALA A 33 -14.62 -1.58 -13.94
CA ALA A 33 -14.05 -1.08 -12.69
C ALA A 33 -12.56 -0.74 -12.86
N ASN A 34 -11.79 -1.64 -13.48
CA ASN A 34 -10.38 -1.43 -13.79
C ASN A 34 -10.14 -0.22 -14.70
N ALA A 35 -10.95 -0.08 -15.77
CA ALA A 35 -10.84 1.04 -16.70
C ALA A 35 -11.19 2.38 -16.01
N LEU A 36 -12.22 2.40 -15.17
CA LEU A 36 -12.68 3.60 -14.48
C LEU A 36 -11.64 4.11 -13.47
N TYR A 37 -11.06 3.22 -12.62
CA TYR A 37 -10.03 3.68 -11.70
C TYR A 37 -8.79 4.17 -12.44
N SER A 38 -8.38 3.48 -13.51
CA SER A 38 -7.23 3.89 -14.32
C SER A 38 -7.46 5.25 -14.98
N LEU A 39 -8.67 5.49 -15.48
CA LEU A 39 -9.06 6.77 -16.05
C LEU A 39 -9.07 7.88 -14.99
N ALA A 40 -9.62 7.61 -13.81
CA ALA A 40 -9.68 8.57 -12.72
C ALA A 40 -8.28 9.00 -12.25
N VAL A 41 -7.34 8.06 -12.13
CA VAL A 41 -5.93 8.36 -11.85
C VAL A 41 -5.31 9.19 -12.97
N LYS A 42 -5.52 8.80 -14.24
CA LYS A 42 -4.98 9.54 -15.41
C LYS A 42 -5.51 10.97 -15.49
N LEU A 43 -6.75 11.20 -15.09
CA LEU A 43 -7.38 12.53 -15.08
C LEU A 43 -7.07 13.32 -13.79
N GLY A 44 -6.29 12.78 -12.85
CA GLY A 44 -5.92 13.45 -11.62
C GLY A 44 -7.08 13.63 -10.62
N VAL A 45 -8.17 12.87 -10.77
CA VAL A 45 -9.28 12.88 -9.80
C VAL A 45 -8.77 12.45 -8.43
N PHE A 46 -7.95 11.38 -8.41
CA PHE A 46 -7.17 10.93 -7.28
C PHE A 46 -5.86 10.29 -7.76
N ASN A 47 -4.88 10.17 -6.88
CA ASN A 47 -3.62 9.49 -7.18
C ASN A 47 -3.65 8.02 -6.74
N MET A 48 -2.60 7.26 -7.10
CA MET A 48 -2.52 5.83 -6.80
C MET A 48 -2.42 5.53 -5.30
N ASP A 49 -1.85 6.43 -4.50
CA ASP A 49 -1.72 6.22 -3.06
C ASP A 49 -3.04 6.54 -2.34
N GLU A 50 -3.80 7.56 -2.78
CA GLU A 50 -5.19 7.76 -2.36
C GLU A 50 -6.04 6.51 -2.63
N TYR A 51 -5.87 5.90 -3.82
CA TYR A 51 -6.62 4.70 -4.20
C TYR A 51 -6.24 3.48 -3.34
N ARG A 52 -4.96 3.25 -3.10
CA ARG A 52 -4.49 2.19 -2.19
C ARG A 52 -5.03 2.40 -0.79
N HIS A 53 -4.93 3.62 -0.28
CA HIS A 53 -5.42 3.96 1.05
C HIS A 53 -6.93 3.76 1.20
N ALA A 54 -7.73 4.06 0.18
CA ALA A 54 -9.16 3.80 0.20
C ALA A 54 -9.48 2.29 0.32
N ILE A 55 -8.69 1.43 -0.32
CA ILE A 55 -8.82 -0.04 -0.19
C ILE A 55 -8.36 -0.51 1.20
N GLU A 56 -7.27 0.05 1.73
CA GLU A 56 -6.73 -0.29 3.06
C GLU A 56 -7.72 0.05 4.19
N ARG A 57 -8.58 1.06 3.99
CA ARG A 57 -9.61 1.51 4.92
C ARG A 57 -10.92 0.73 4.85
N MET A 58 -11.03 -0.28 3.99
CA MET A 58 -12.25 -1.09 3.93
C MET A 58 -12.55 -1.74 5.29
N GLU A 59 -13.84 -1.95 5.57
CA GLU A 59 -14.23 -2.72 6.74
C GLU A 59 -13.56 -4.11 6.67
N PRO A 60 -12.91 -4.57 7.77
CA PRO A 60 -12.09 -5.78 7.74
C PRO A 60 -12.77 -7.04 7.22
N ARG A 61 -14.01 -7.30 7.59
CA ARG A 61 -14.75 -8.48 7.12
C ARG A 61 -15.06 -8.40 5.64
N HIS A 62 -15.43 -7.19 5.17
CA HIS A 62 -15.66 -6.94 3.76
C HIS A 62 -14.36 -7.10 2.96
N TYR A 63 -13.25 -6.54 3.43
CA TYR A 63 -11.95 -6.71 2.79
C TYR A 63 -11.56 -8.18 2.61
N LEU A 64 -11.75 -9.01 3.66
CA LEU A 64 -11.39 -10.43 3.63
C LEU A 64 -12.31 -11.27 2.71
N SER A 65 -13.59 -10.92 2.61
CA SER A 65 -14.55 -11.65 1.77
C SER A 65 -14.59 -11.19 0.32
N ALA A 66 -14.19 -9.95 0.05
CA ALA A 66 -14.24 -9.35 -1.28
C ALA A 66 -13.16 -9.92 -2.20
N SER A 67 -13.51 -10.14 -3.47
CA SER A 67 -12.57 -10.44 -4.55
C SER A 67 -11.67 -9.22 -4.84
N TYR A 68 -10.64 -9.43 -5.66
CA TYR A 68 -9.72 -8.36 -6.05
C TYR A 68 -10.46 -7.15 -6.66
N TYR A 69 -11.38 -7.38 -7.60
CA TYR A 69 -12.08 -6.29 -8.26
C TYR A 69 -13.22 -5.69 -7.43
N GLU A 70 -13.77 -6.42 -6.47
CA GLU A 70 -14.70 -5.85 -5.50
C GLU A 70 -13.99 -4.87 -4.56
N ARG A 71 -12.77 -5.18 -4.09
CA ARG A 71 -11.93 -4.23 -3.35
C ARG A 71 -11.61 -3.01 -4.20
N SER A 72 -11.24 -3.22 -5.47
CA SER A 72 -10.99 -2.15 -6.44
C SER A 72 -12.20 -1.25 -6.62
N LEU A 73 -13.39 -1.83 -6.78
CA LEU A 73 -14.64 -1.09 -6.94
C LEU A 73 -15.01 -0.31 -5.67
N THR A 74 -14.81 -0.91 -4.50
CA THR A 74 -15.06 -0.24 -3.21
C THR A 74 -14.15 0.98 -3.05
N GLY A 75 -12.85 0.85 -3.31
CA GLY A 75 -11.90 1.97 -3.27
C GLY A 75 -12.26 3.08 -4.25
N LEU A 76 -12.59 2.72 -5.50
CA LEU A 76 -13.04 3.65 -6.52
C LEU A 76 -14.31 4.39 -6.10
N ALA A 77 -15.35 3.68 -5.66
CA ALA A 77 -16.62 4.27 -5.24
C ALA A 77 -16.45 5.19 -4.03
N THR A 78 -15.64 4.77 -3.04
CA THR A 78 -15.30 5.58 -1.88
C THR A 78 -14.69 6.92 -2.31
N LEU A 79 -13.67 6.90 -3.16
CA LEU A 79 -13.03 8.12 -3.63
C LEU A 79 -13.95 8.98 -4.49
N CYS A 80 -14.80 8.38 -5.31
CA CYS A 80 -15.79 9.16 -6.08
C CYS A 80 -16.76 9.90 -5.16
N VAL A 81 -17.18 9.31 -4.06
CA VAL A 81 -18.03 9.99 -3.06
C VAL A 81 -17.22 11.05 -2.31
N GLU A 82 -16.03 10.74 -1.82
CA GLU A 82 -15.16 11.66 -1.08
C GLU A 82 -14.74 12.89 -1.92
N LYS A 83 -14.59 12.71 -3.24
CA LYS A 83 -14.27 13.80 -4.19
C LYS A 83 -15.52 14.53 -4.74
N GLY A 84 -16.72 14.15 -4.32
CA GLY A 84 -17.97 14.78 -4.73
C GLY A 84 -18.37 14.53 -6.19
N LEU A 85 -17.86 13.49 -6.83
CA LEU A 85 -18.28 13.10 -8.20
C LEU A 85 -19.65 12.46 -8.22
N LEU A 86 -20.05 11.86 -7.10
CA LEU A 86 -21.39 11.33 -6.87
C LEU A 86 -21.67 11.35 -5.36
N THR A 87 -22.94 11.35 -5.00
CA THR A 87 -23.36 11.24 -3.61
C THR A 87 -23.50 9.78 -3.17
N ARG A 88 -23.49 9.55 -1.86
CA ARG A 88 -23.80 8.23 -1.31
C ARG A 88 -25.18 7.76 -1.73
N ASP A 89 -26.17 8.64 -1.65
CA ASP A 89 -27.58 8.34 -1.98
C ASP A 89 -27.74 7.92 -3.45
N GLU A 90 -27.06 8.59 -4.38
CA GLU A 90 -27.05 8.22 -5.80
C GLU A 90 -26.41 6.83 -6.02
N LEU A 91 -25.31 6.53 -5.32
CA LEU A 91 -24.65 5.24 -5.39
C LEU A 91 -25.55 4.13 -4.85
N GLU A 92 -26.13 4.31 -3.66
CA GLU A 92 -26.99 3.33 -2.99
C GLU A 92 -28.32 3.12 -3.74
N ALA A 93 -28.90 4.18 -4.29
CA ALA A 93 -30.09 4.06 -5.16
C ALA A 93 -29.82 3.20 -6.41
N ARG A 94 -28.65 3.32 -7.00
CA ARG A 94 -28.26 2.50 -8.18
C ARG A 94 -27.85 1.08 -7.81
N ALA A 95 -27.28 0.90 -6.62
CA ALA A 95 -26.91 -0.42 -6.09
C ALA A 95 -28.14 -1.22 -5.62
N GLY A 96 -29.28 -0.57 -5.42
CA GLY A 96 -30.49 -1.21 -4.88
C GLY A 96 -30.44 -1.44 -3.37
N GLY A 97 -29.57 -0.74 -2.64
CA GLY A 97 -29.37 -0.85 -1.20
C GLY A 97 -28.07 -0.22 -0.73
N GLY A 98 -27.73 -0.41 0.55
CA GLY A 98 -26.48 0.12 1.11
C GLY A 98 -25.24 -0.35 0.36
N PHE A 99 -24.32 0.57 0.08
CA PHE A 99 -23.03 0.26 -0.55
C PHE A 99 -21.89 0.33 0.47
N PRO A 100 -21.01 -0.69 0.57
CA PRO A 100 -19.98 -0.79 1.61
C PRO A 100 -18.79 0.12 1.28
N LEU A 101 -18.93 1.43 1.48
CA LEU A 101 -17.82 2.38 1.36
C LEU A 101 -16.76 2.11 2.43
N ALA A 102 -15.51 2.51 2.14
CA ALA A 102 -14.44 2.46 3.11
C ALA A 102 -14.68 3.40 4.29
N LEU A 103 -14.03 3.12 5.41
CA LEU A 103 -14.06 3.96 6.60
C LEU A 103 -13.39 5.33 6.31
N PRO A 104 -13.72 6.38 7.07
CA PRO A 104 -13.08 7.67 6.93
C PRO A 104 -11.55 7.59 7.00
N GLY A 105 -10.86 8.40 6.21
CA GLY A 105 -9.40 8.52 6.25
C GLY A 105 -8.91 9.25 7.50
N THR A 106 -7.62 9.08 7.79
CA THR A 106 -6.88 9.81 8.81
C THR A 106 -5.99 10.87 8.17
N THR A 107 -5.26 11.62 8.97
CA THR A 107 -4.27 12.59 8.45
C THR A 107 -3.01 11.88 7.97
N GLY A 108 -2.41 12.39 6.88
CA GLY A 108 -1.09 12.00 6.43
C GLY A 108 0.02 12.70 7.20
N ARG A 109 1.25 12.37 6.87
CA ARG A 109 2.45 13.05 7.38
C ARG A 109 3.37 13.47 6.23
N THR A 110 4.18 14.49 6.45
CA THR A 110 5.27 14.88 5.55
C THR A 110 6.51 13.99 5.76
N ASN A 111 7.55 14.23 4.97
CA ASN A 111 8.84 13.56 5.12
C ASN A 111 9.46 13.78 6.51
N VAL A 112 10.33 12.88 6.91
CA VAL A 112 11.13 13.04 8.13
C VAL A 112 12.23 14.08 7.89
N ASP A 113 12.43 15.00 8.81
CA ASP A 113 13.51 16.00 8.75
C ASP A 113 14.88 15.35 8.86
N GLY A 114 15.87 15.95 8.19
CA GLY A 114 17.26 15.50 8.29
C GLY A 114 17.51 14.11 7.68
N ARG A 115 16.74 13.73 6.68
CA ARG A 115 16.92 12.45 5.96
C ARG A 115 18.37 12.31 5.46
N GLU A 116 19.01 11.21 5.82
CA GLU A 116 20.34 10.88 5.32
C GLU A 116 20.26 10.18 3.94
N ARG A 117 21.23 10.43 3.11
CA ARG A 117 21.43 9.63 1.90
C ARG A 117 22.26 8.39 2.23
N PHE A 118 21.84 7.26 1.70
CA PHE A 118 22.49 5.98 1.89
C PHE A 118 23.19 5.53 0.60
N LEU A 119 24.28 4.79 0.76
CA LEU A 119 25.04 4.19 -0.32
C LEU A 119 24.95 2.67 -0.25
N PRO A 120 25.15 1.95 -1.39
CA PRO A 120 25.26 0.50 -1.37
C PRO A 120 26.30 0.03 -0.35
N GLY A 121 25.92 -0.90 0.52
CA GLY A 121 26.72 -1.40 1.62
C GLY A 121 26.43 -0.76 2.98
N ASP A 122 25.73 0.36 3.04
CA ASP A 122 25.35 0.98 4.30
C ASP A 122 24.41 0.08 5.12
N ALA A 123 24.69 -0.05 6.42
CA ALA A 123 23.81 -0.69 7.35
C ALA A 123 22.73 0.30 7.80
N VAL A 124 21.47 -0.12 7.67
CA VAL A 124 20.30 0.72 7.99
C VAL A 124 19.32 -0.03 8.88
N ARG A 125 18.54 0.71 9.63
CA ARG A 125 17.39 0.21 10.37
C ARG A 125 16.11 0.83 9.82
N VAL A 126 15.10 0.02 9.65
CA VAL A 126 13.75 0.52 9.33
C VAL A 126 13.12 1.08 10.59
N ARG A 127 12.58 2.29 10.52
CA ARG A 127 11.84 2.91 11.64
C ARG A 127 10.67 2.03 12.06
N SER A 128 10.25 2.16 13.31
CA SER A 128 9.16 1.36 13.89
C SER A 128 7.95 2.19 14.32
N ASP A 129 7.93 3.47 13.95
CA ASP A 129 6.84 4.37 14.32
C ASP A 129 5.51 3.91 13.71
N PHE A 130 4.45 4.09 14.49
CA PHE A 130 3.09 3.89 14.01
C PHE A 130 2.68 5.06 13.10
N VAL A 131 2.12 4.74 11.95
CA VAL A 131 1.57 5.70 10.99
C VAL A 131 0.07 5.48 10.85
N PRO A 132 -0.78 6.42 11.28
CA PRO A 132 -2.24 6.25 11.21
C PRO A 132 -2.78 6.29 9.77
N GLY A 133 -2.13 7.05 8.89
CA GLY A 133 -2.46 7.18 7.47
C GLY A 133 -1.85 6.08 6.61
N HIS A 134 -1.90 6.31 5.30
CA HIS A 134 -1.24 5.42 4.33
C HIS A 134 0.26 5.33 4.59
N VAL A 135 0.81 4.13 4.44
CA VAL A 135 2.24 3.86 4.58
C VAL A 135 2.66 2.72 3.66
N ARG A 136 3.83 2.84 3.05
CA ARG A 136 4.43 1.79 2.22
C ARG A 136 5.57 1.07 2.93
N MET A 137 5.50 1.00 4.25
CA MET A 137 6.45 0.32 5.13
C MET A 137 5.79 -0.94 5.72
N PRO A 138 6.05 -2.14 5.17
CA PRO A 138 5.45 -3.37 5.67
C PRO A 138 5.82 -3.63 7.13
N GLY A 139 4.87 -4.16 7.90
CA GLY A 139 5.06 -4.39 9.34
C GLY A 139 6.23 -5.32 9.66
N TYR A 140 6.48 -6.33 8.82
CA TYR A 140 7.53 -7.32 9.08
C TYR A 140 8.96 -6.79 8.99
N ILE A 141 9.20 -5.64 8.34
CA ILE A 141 10.54 -5.01 8.29
C ILE A 141 10.75 -3.95 9.38
N ARG A 142 9.70 -3.50 10.07
CA ARG A 142 9.80 -2.40 11.05
C ARG A 142 10.74 -2.75 12.20
N GLY A 143 11.63 -1.83 12.53
CA GLY A 143 12.67 -2.02 13.54
C GLY A 143 13.79 -2.98 13.14
N ARG A 144 13.73 -3.58 11.94
CA ARG A 144 14.72 -4.55 11.48
C ARG A 144 15.91 -3.85 10.83
N ALA A 145 17.09 -4.45 11.04
CA ALA A 145 18.31 -4.02 10.38
C ALA A 145 18.44 -4.67 9.00
N GLY A 146 19.01 -3.95 8.05
CA GLY A 146 19.28 -4.45 6.72
C GLY A 146 20.47 -3.73 6.08
N VAL A 147 20.81 -4.11 4.86
CA VAL A 147 21.93 -3.51 4.11
C VAL A 147 21.37 -2.95 2.81
N VAL A 148 21.70 -1.70 2.52
CA VAL A 148 21.35 -1.04 1.24
C VAL A 148 22.07 -1.73 0.10
N VAL A 149 21.33 -2.07 -0.95
CA VAL A 149 21.88 -2.70 -2.17
C VAL A 149 21.93 -1.72 -3.31
N SER A 150 20.89 -0.93 -3.49
CA SER A 150 20.80 0.08 -4.56
C SER A 150 19.81 1.19 -4.20
N GLU A 151 19.93 2.30 -4.93
CA GLU A 151 19.01 3.44 -4.86
C GLU A 151 18.17 3.50 -6.14
N SER A 152 16.88 3.76 -6.02
CA SER A 152 15.96 4.05 -7.12
C SER A 152 15.78 5.56 -7.29
N PRO A 153 15.22 6.03 -8.44
CA PRO A 153 14.80 7.42 -8.57
C PRO A 153 13.85 7.86 -7.46
N ALA A 154 13.76 9.17 -7.26
CA ALA A 154 12.81 9.75 -6.31
C ALA A 154 11.36 9.59 -6.81
N TYR A 155 10.45 9.35 -5.87
CA TYR A 155 9.01 9.23 -6.07
C TYR A 155 8.26 10.04 -5.01
N PRO A 156 7.01 10.45 -5.28
CA PRO A 156 6.16 11.07 -4.27
C PRO A 156 6.12 10.23 -2.99
N PHE A 157 6.32 10.90 -1.84
CA PHE A 157 6.31 10.23 -0.54
C PHE A 157 4.88 9.73 -0.21
N PRO A 158 4.63 8.44 -0.11
CA PRO A 158 3.27 7.90 -0.08
C PRO A 158 2.45 8.32 1.12
N ASP A 159 3.07 8.52 2.30
CA ASP A 159 2.42 8.95 3.54
C ASP A 159 1.84 10.38 3.44
N ALA A 160 2.42 11.19 2.58
CA ALA A 160 1.94 12.53 2.25
C ALA A 160 1.00 12.50 1.03
N HIS A 161 1.43 11.80 -0.03
CA HIS A 161 0.78 11.79 -1.32
C HIS A 161 -0.65 11.23 -1.27
N ALA A 162 -0.90 10.18 -0.45
CA ALA A 162 -2.23 9.62 -0.22
C ALA A 162 -3.20 10.57 0.51
N HIS A 163 -2.69 11.64 1.09
CA HIS A 163 -3.45 12.59 1.90
C HIS A 163 -3.39 14.02 1.38
N ARG A 164 -2.72 14.23 0.23
CA ARG A 164 -2.46 15.55 -0.37
C ARG A 164 -1.75 16.50 0.59
N VAL A 165 -0.89 15.97 1.43
CA VAL A 165 0.03 16.73 2.27
C VAL A 165 1.24 17.13 1.42
N GLU A 166 1.74 18.34 1.60
CA GLU A 166 2.95 18.80 0.91
C GLU A 166 4.18 18.04 1.44
N ALA A 167 4.97 17.52 0.53
CA ALA A 167 6.17 16.75 0.83
C ALA A 167 7.09 16.71 -0.40
N ASP A 168 8.37 16.49 -0.16
CA ASP A 168 9.35 16.26 -1.23
C ASP A 168 9.20 14.84 -1.80
N ASP A 169 9.51 14.69 -3.08
CA ASP A 169 9.82 13.39 -3.64
C ASP A 169 11.10 12.84 -2.99
N GLU A 170 11.15 11.56 -2.71
CA GLU A 170 12.33 10.92 -2.11
C GLU A 170 12.65 9.58 -2.78
N PRO A 171 13.95 9.19 -2.78
CA PRO A 171 14.36 7.90 -3.33
C PRO A 171 13.84 6.75 -2.47
N THR A 172 13.67 5.59 -3.11
CA THR A 172 13.59 4.32 -2.41
C THR A 172 14.94 3.61 -2.49
N TYR A 173 15.23 2.84 -1.46
CA TYR A 173 16.41 1.99 -1.40
C TYR A 173 15.98 0.53 -1.44
N ASP A 174 16.61 -0.28 -2.29
CA ASP A 174 16.53 -1.73 -2.16
C ASP A 174 17.33 -2.13 -0.92
N VAL A 175 16.63 -2.54 0.13
CA VAL A 175 17.23 -2.99 1.40
C VAL A 175 17.12 -4.50 1.48
N ARG A 176 18.26 -5.15 1.68
CA ARG A 176 18.38 -6.60 1.83
C ARG A 176 18.38 -6.98 3.29
N PHE A 177 17.50 -7.89 3.65
CA PHE A 177 17.34 -8.48 4.98
C PHE A 177 17.66 -9.98 4.95
N ARG A 178 18.01 -10.54 6.09
CA ARG A 178 18.04 -11.99 6.29
C ARG A 178 16.66 -12.43 6.76
N SER A 179 16.12 -13.50 6.18
CA SER A 179 14.78 -13.99 6.54
C SER A 179 14.65 -14.37 8.01
N GLU A 180 15.71 -14.89 8.61
CA GLU A 180 15.76 -15.26 10.03
C GLU A 180 15.57 -14.05 10.97
N GLU A 181 15.97 -12.85 10.52
CA GLU A 181 15.79 -11.61 11.30
C GLU A 181 14.36 -11.06 11.17
N LEU A 182 13.71 -11.34 10.05
CA LEU A 182 12.33 -10.92 9.79
C LEU A 182 11.33 -11.87 10.46
N TRP A 183 11.56 -13.16 10.36
CA TRP A 183 10.70 -14.22 10.89
C TRP A 183 11.55 -15.25 11.65
N PRO A 184 11.71 -15.09 12.98
CA PRO A 184 12.55 -15.99 13.78
C PRO A 184 12.16 -17.47 13.69
N ASP A 185 10.88 -17.73 13.40
CA ASP A 185 10.35 -19.10 13.20
C ASP A 185 10.46 -19.58 11.74
N GLY A 186 11.01 -18.75 10.86
CA GLY A 186 11.21 -19.07 9.45
C GLY A 186 12.41 -19.98 9.24
N ALA A 187 12.20 -21.13 8.61
CA ALA A 187 13.21 -22.20 8.51
C ALA A 187 14.29 -21.95 7.43
N ASP A 188 14.09 -21.03 6.50
CA ASP A 188 14.94 -20.91 5.32
C ASP A 188 15.85 -19.69 5.39
N ALA A 189 17.15 -19.91 5.34
CA ALA A 189 18.19 -18.87 5.25
C ALA A 189 18.13 -18.18 3.87
N ALA A 190 17.10 -17.37 3.65
CA ALA A 190 16.89 -16.61 2.42
C ALA A 190 17.27 -15.13 2.61
N LEU A 191 17.55 -14.47 1.48
CA LEU A 191 17.69 -13.03 1.42
C LEU A 191 16.39 -12.43 0.90
N VAL A 192 15.88 -11.43 1.62
CA VAL A 192 14.64 -10.74 1.29
C VAL A 192 14.98 -9.30 0.91
N HIS A 193 14.56 -8.89 -0.27
CA HIS A 193 14.77 -7.54 -0.79
C HIS A 193 13.48 -6.75 -0.72
N VAL A 194 13.53 -5.54 -0.14
CA VAL A 194 12.38 -4.66 0.00
C VAL A 194 12.76 -3.24 -0.40
N GLY A 195 11.96 -2.62 -1.27
CA GLY A 195 12.08 -1.20 -1.59
C GLY A 195 11.54 -0.35 -0.44
N VAL A 196 12.39 0.44 0.19
CA VAL A 196 12.08 1.23 1.38
C VAL A 196 12.34 2.70 1.12
N PHE A 197 11.35 3.57 1.36
CA PHE A 197 11.51 5.02 1.21
C PHE A 197 12.53 5.59 2.20
N GLN A 198 13.22 6.65 1.81
CA GLN A 198 14.27 7.28 2.61
C GLN A 198 13.80 7.67 4.01
N SER A 199 12.61 8.27 4.14
CA SER A 199 12.01 8.65 5.41
C SER A 199 11.74 7.49 6.37
N TYR A 200 11.75 6.25 5.88
CA TYR A 200 11.55 5.07 6.73
C TYR A 200 12.86 4.48 7.28
N LEU A 201 14.01 5.04 6.89
CA LEU A 201 15.32 4.51 7.23
C LEU A 201 16.09 5.43 8.20
N GLU A 202 16.93 4.81 9.00
CA GLU A 202 17.94 5.46 9.82
C GLU A 202 19.25 4.68 9.75
N ARG A 203 20.38 5.37 9.81
CA ARG A 203 21.71 4.72 9.79
C ARG A 203 21.94 3.98 11.09
N ILE A 204 22.54 2.81 11.00
CA ILE A 204 23.10 2.08 12.13
C ILE A 204 24.57 2.47 12.23
N ALA A 205 24.96 2.96 13.43
CA ALA A 205 26.34 3.31 13.73
C ALA A 205 27.25 2.05 13.81
#